data_b9b6dc44a46d7e8f78b191697ed5c348
#
_entry.id   b9b6dc44a46d7e8f78b191697ed5c348
#
_cell.length_a   1.000
_cell.length_b   1.000
_cell.length_c   1.000
_cell.angle_alpha   90.00
_cell.angle_beta   90.00
_cell.angle_gamma   90.00
#
_symmetry.space_group_name_H-M   'P 1'
#
loop_
_entity.id
_entity.type
_entity.pdbx_description
1 polymer ?
#
loop_
_entity_poly.entity_id
_entity_poly.type
_entity_poly.pdbx_seq_one_letter_code
_entity_poly.pdbx_strand_id
1 'polypeptide(L)'
;MRVGTHYAVANILASLAGAILCSANSAAAAEEPLRLANSQLEPIEWREVAGWTTDDHLAAFAAYQTSCRALGKIPRTDDHRPIHGALWNVCRKALGLQPRDRATARAFFEENFEPVKIARLGEAEGLLTGYFEPIVQGSRFPSPEFHVPVYRRPRDLVATGYKPGARAFPNKGARVGRLNEKNELVPYYDRAAIEAGALDGQKLEICWLRDPFDLLTIQIEGSARVILEDGTPLRINYDSHNGYPFTSLSHALMQRKLIPREEMSPQRIREWMAAHPDEAAKVRAANRSYMFFRITGLSNEGEPVGAQGVPLTPGRSIAIDRLHEYGTPFFIEANLAMESTKPISPFHRLMIAQDTGSAIVGPARADLYWGAGDDAGRIANRIRNPGRFVMLLPRELDMIAAGKNMPLPPPKPKFADVEVREHNDKGNADSVKTKVDPRAAVAYARGATGTRIDSKPSSASAPRSVPVSKQVKQVEYQSRGITAPSYGKNSGRPMIRLGTPGWSSSNWVR
;
A
#
# COMPACT_ATOMS: atom_id res chain seq x y z
N MET A 1 -45.75 -44.52 88.98
CA MET A 1 -44.28 -44.55 89.10
C MET A 1 -43.71 -44.25 87.72
N ARG A 2 -43.26 -43.05 87.60
CA ARG A 2 -41.87 -42.57 87.29
C ARG A 2 -41.16 -43.25 86.17
N VAL A 3 -40.79 -42.44 85.23
CA VAL A 3 -39.57 -42.15 84.52
C VAL A 3 -39.68 -42.60 83.04
N GLY A 4 -39.45 -41.80 82.01
CA GLY A 4 -38.74 -40.55 81.82
C GLY A 4 -38.81 -40.12 80.37
N THR A 5 -39.12 -38.91 80.22
CA THR A 5 -38.89 -38.09 79.07
C THR A 5 -37.43 -37.89 78.84
N HIS A 6 -36.97 -38.05 77.64
CA HIS A 6 -35.87 -37.28 76.97
C HIS A 6 -35.38 -38.06 75.73
N TYR A 7 -35.32 -37.37 74.68
CA TYR A 7 -34.66 -37.64 73.37
C TYR A 7 -35.61 -37.57 72.16
N ALA A 8 -36.02 -36.36 71.82
CA ALA A 8 -36.63 -36.08 70.56
C ALA A 8 -36.47 -34.58 70.14
N VAL A 9 -35.31 -34.00 70.28
CA VAL A 9 -35.06 -32.58 69.83
C VAL A 9 -33.69 -32.40 69.12
N ALA A 10 -33.02 -33.46 68.69
CA ALA A 10 -31.65 -33.31 68.12
C ALA A 10 -31.53 -33.61 66.64
N ASN A 11 -32.59 -33.83 65.86
CA ASN A 11 -32.47 -34.24 64.44
C ASN A 11 -33.23 -33.38 63.43
N ILE A 12 -33.61 -32.14 63.76
CA ILE A 12 -34.29 -31.21 62.79
C ILE A 12 -33.40 -30.03 62.33
N LEU A 13 -32.20 -29.91 62.83
CA LEU A 13 -31.29 -28.79 62.44
C LEU A 13 -30.17 -29.17 61.47
N ALA A 14 -30.13 -30.38 60.94
CA ALA A 14 -29.09 -30.84 59.98
C ALA A 14 -29.57 -30.88 58.54
N SER A 15 -30.83 -30.51 58.20
CA SER A 15 -31.39 -30.62 56.86
C SER A 15 -31.61 -29.28 56.12
N LEU A 16 -31.21 -28.13 56.68
CA LEU A 16 -31.40 -26.82 56.11
C LEU A 16 -30.05 -26.14 55.66
N ALA A 17 -28.92 -26.83 55.74
CA ALA A 17 -27.61 -26.29 55.39
C ALA A 17 -27.10 -26.79 54.04
N GLY A 18 -27.92 -27.56 53.29
CA GLY A 18 -27.48 -28.21 52.02
C GLY A 18 -28.03 -27.62 50.71
N ALA A 19 -28.81 -26.53 50.76
CA ALA A 19 -29.46 -25.99 49.56
C ALA A 19 -28.98 -24.58 49.13
N ILE A 20 -27.83 -24.09 49.63
CA ILE A 20 -27.18 -22.86 49.14
C ILE A 20 -25.87 -23.29 48.49
N LEU A 21 -25.97 -23.90 47.32
CA LEU A 21 -24.79 -24.16 46.53
C LEU A 21 -25.11 -24.12 45.04
N CYS A 22 -24.35 -23.29 44.40
CA CYS A 22 -24.15 -23.28 42.96
C CYS A 22 -25.29 -22.74 42.10
N SER A 23 -25.70 -21.51 42.33
CA SER A 23 -25.85 -20.61 41.21
C SER A 23 -24.43 -20.25 40.72
N ALA A 24 -23.75 -21.21 40.09
CA ALA A 24 -22.62 -20.89 39.24
C ALA A 24 -23.16 -19.96 38.15
N ASN A 25 -22.94 -18.66 38.33
CA ASN A 25 -22.96 -17.71 37.25
C ASN A 25 -21.96 -18.25 36.22
N SER A 26 -22.47 -19.03 35.28
CA SER A 26 -21.85 -19.09 33.96
C SER A 26 -21.99 -17.68 33.43
N ALA A 27 -21.06 -16.80 33.79
CA ALA A 27 -20.76 -15.64 32.98
C ALA A 27 -20.43 -16.25 31.60
N ALA A 28 -21.43 -16.29 30.73
CA ALA A 28 -21.22 -16.54 29.34
C ALA A 28 -20.06 -15.60 28.94
N ALA A 29 -18.91 -16.15 28.65
CA ALA A 29 -17.79 -15.37 28.14
C ALA A 29 -18.38 -14.53 27.01
N ALA A 30 -18.44 -13.21 27.21
CA ALA A 30 -18.98 -12.30 26.21
C ALA A 30 -18.20 -12.59 24.94
N GLU A 31 -18.89 -13.06 23.92
CA GLU A 31 -18.27 -13.40 22.65
C GLU A 31 -17.60 -12.12 22.12
N GLU A 32 -16.27 -12.18 21.96
CA GLU A 32 -15.53 -11.01 21.53
C GLU A 32 -15.79 -10.75 20.05
N PRO A 33 -16.16 -9.50 19.66
CA PRO A 33 -16.40 -9.14 18.27
C PRO A 33 -15.10 -9.21 17.46
N LEU A 34 -15.22 -9.13 16.15
CA LEU A 34 -14.10 -9.09 15.21
C LEU A 34 -13.03 -8.09 15.67
N ARG A 35 -11.81 -8.56 15.85
CA ARG A 35 -10.64 -7.74 16.20
C ARG A 35 -9.60 -7.85 15.11
N LEU A 36 -9.27 -6.73 14.50
CA LEU A 36 -8.07 -6.63 13.66
C LEU A 36 -6.88 -6.22 14.53
N ALA A 37 -5.71 -6.78 14.25
CA ALA A 37 -4.53 -6.55 15.08
C ALA A 37 -4.20 -5.06 15.27
N ASN A 38 -4.03 -4.62 16.52
CA ASN A 38 -3.74 -3.23 16.90
C ASN A 38 -4.78 -2.21 16.41
N SER A 39 -6.03 -2.61 16.23
CA SER A 39 -7.12 -1.73 15.80
C SER A 39 -8.20 -1.59 16.86
N GLN A 40 -8.92 -0.49 16.75
CA GLN A 40 -10.22 -0.29 17.35
C GLN A 40 -11.24 -0.15 16.23
N LEU A 41 -12.38 -0.82 16.41
CA LEU A 41 -13.50 -0.85 15.49
C LEU A 41 -14.72 -0.27 16.20
N GLU A 42 -15.38 0.70 15.58
CA GLU A 42 -16.54 1.40 16.11
C GLU A 42 -17.64 1.39 15.04
N PRO A 43 -18.71 0.59 15.18
CA PRO A 43 -19.87 0.67 14.30
C PRO A 43 -20.48 2.07 14.36
N ILE A 44 -20.83 2.63 13.21
CA ILE A 44 -21.45 3.96 13.11
C ILE A 44 -22.64 3.88 12.15
N GLU A 45 -23.47 4.92 12.15
CA GLU A 45 -24.58 5.01 11.21
C GLU A 45 -24.15 5.77 9.93
N TRP A 46 -24.83 5.50 8.81
CA TRP A 46 -24.55 6.19 7.53
C TRP A 46 -24.64 7.71 7.62
N ARG A 47 -25.52 8.24 8.50
CA ARG A 47 -25.65 9.70 8.74
C ARG A 47 -24.39 10.31 9.39
N GLU A 48 -23.55 9.50 10.01
CA GLU A 48 -22.30 9.93 10.66
C GLU A 48 -21.11 9.90 9.73
N VAL A 49 -21.27 9.38 8.50
CA VAL A 49 -20.24 9.34 7.46
C VAL A 49 -20.27 10.66 6.69
N ALA A 50 -19.36 11.56 7.01
CA ALA A 50 -19.34 12.90 6.45
C ALA A 50 -19.09 12.88 4.92
N GLY A 51 -19.99 13.51 4.15
CA GLY A 51 -19.86 13.56 2.69
C GLY A 51 -20.30 12.29 1.96
N TRP A 52 -20.82 11.27 2.65
CA TRP A 52 -21.29 10.03 2.04
C TRP A 52 -22.26 10.28 0.89
N THR A 53 -23.27 11.12 1.10
CA THR A 53 -24.33 11.38 0.10
C THR A 53 -23.86 12.17 -1.13
N THR A 54 -22.69 12.80 -1.06
CA THR A 54 -22.17 13.68 -2.13
C THR A 54 -21.09 13.02 -3.00
N ASP A 55 -20.60 11.84 -2.62
CA ASP A 55 -19.58 11.12 -3.40
C ASP A 55 -20.13 10.57 -4.72
N ASP A 56 -19.25 10.31 -5.66
CA ASP A 56 -19.56 9.61 -6.90
C ASP A 56 -19.55 8.09 -6.69
N HIS A 57 -20.64 7.57 -6.10
CA HIS A 57 -20.80 6.14 -5.85
C HIS A 57 -20.80 5.30 -7.12
N LEU A 58 -21.16 5.87 -8.26
CA LEU A 58 -21.14 5.13 -9.53
C LEU A 58 -19.71 4.80 -9.95
N ALA A 59 -18.79 5.76 -9.84
CA ALA A 59 -17.36 5.53 -10.09
C ALA A 59 -16.75 4.54 -9.07
N ALA A 60 -17.15 4.65 -7.79
CA ALA A 60 -16.71 3.69 -6.77
C ALA A 60 -17.24 2.27 -7.04
N PHE A 61 -18.48 2.14 -7.49
CA PHE A 61 -19.10 0.87 -7.84
C PHE A 61 -18.39 0.19 -9.02
N ALA A 62 -17.99 0.94 -10.03
CA ALA A 62 -17.22 0.42 -11.16
C ALA A 62 -15.87 -0.16 -10.72
N ALA A 63 -15.15 0.55 -9.82
CA ALA A 63 -13.93 0.06 -9.22
C ALA A 63 -14.18 -1.19 -8.35
N TYR A 64 -15.28 -1.22 -7.58
CA TYR A 64 -15.69 -2.37 -6.79
C TYR A 64 -15.99 -3.59 -7.66
N GLN A 65 -16.75 -3.43 -8.75
CA GLN A 65 -16.99 -4.52 -9.70
C GLN A 65 -15.70 -5.07 -10.30
N THR A 66 -14.70 -4.23 -10.51
CA THR A 66 -13.38 -4.68 -11.00
C THR A 66 -12.71 -5.61 -9.99
N SER A 67 -12.76 -5.30 -8.69
CA SER A 67 -12.33 -6.19 -7.62
C SER A 67 -13.16 -7.48 -7.56
N CYS A 68 -14.47 -7.36 -7.71
CA CYS A 68 -15.38 -8.51 -7.67
C CYS A 68 -15.12 -9.53 -8.77
N ARG A 69 -14.71 -9.08 -9.98
CA ARG A 69 -14.30 -10.00 -11.05
C ARG A 69 -13.07 -10.84 -10.68
N ALA A 70 -12.16 -10.28 -9.88
CA ALA A 70 -10.99 -11.01 -9.39
C ALA A 70 -11.37 -11.98 -8.26
N LEU A 71 -12.14 -11.50 -7.27
CA LEU A 71 -12.64 -12.33 -6.18
C LEU A 71 -13.46 -13.53 -6.67
N GLY A 72 -14.29 -13.32 -7.69
CA GLY A 72 -15.10 -14.39 -8.30
C GLY A 72 -14.30 -15.51 -8.98
N LYS A 73 -13.01 -15.30 -9.25
CA LYS A 73 -12.10 -16.34 -9.80
C LYS A 73 -11.49 -17.24 -8.74
N ILE A 74 -11.59 -16.86 -7.47
CA ILE A 74 -11.08 -17.63 -6.34
C ILE A 74 -12.22 -18.52 -5.84
N PRO A 75 -12.08 -19.86 -5.84
CA PRO A 75 -13.08 -20.73 -5.28
C PRO A 75 -13.33 -20.41 -3.80
N ARG A 76 -14.59 -20.32 -3.39
CA ARG A 76 -14.99 -20.03 -2.02
C ARG A 76 -14.41 -21.04 -1.00
N THR A 77 -14.16 -22.27 -1.44
CA THR A 77 -13.59 -23.36 -0.63
C THR A 77 -12.11 -23.19 -0.31
N ASP A 78 -11.41 -22.35 -1.04
CA ASP A 78 -9.95 -22.19 -0.91
C ASP A 78 -9.55 -21.11 0.11
N ASP A 79 -10.51 -20.30 0.55
CA ASP A 79 -10.26 -19.22 1.51
C ASP A 79 -11.26 -19.32 2.68
N HIS A 80 -10.74 -19.64 3.85
CA HIS A 80 -11.52 -19.81 5.07
C HIS A 80 -11.69 -18.52 5.88
N ARG A 81 -11.19 -17.39 5.40
CA ARG A 81 -11.32 -16.10 6.10
C ARG A 81 -12.75 -15.59 6.03
N PRO A 82 -13.40 -15.29 7.18
CA PRO A 82 -14.82 -14.93 7.20
C PRO A 82 -15.15 -13.69 6.35
N ILE A 83 -14.28 -12.66 6.39
CA ILE A 83 -14.46 -11.43 5.60
C ILE A 83 -14.41 -11.73 4.11
N HIS A 84 -13.48 -12.58 3.67
CA HIS A 84 -13.36 -12.97 2.27
C HIS A 84 -14.66 -13.64 1.76
N GLY A 85 -15.20 -14.60 2.51
CA GLY A 85 -16.44 -15.28 2.16
C GLY A 85 -17.64 -14.35 2.08
N ALA A 86 -17.76 -13.39 3.03
CA ALA A 86 -18.82 -12.39 3.03
C ALA A 86 -18.69 -11.42 1.84
N LEU A 87 -17.47 -10.92 1.55
CA LEU A 87 -17.20 -10.08 0.37
C LEU A 87 -17.53 -10.80 -0.93
N TRP A 88 -17.21 -12.09 -1.02
CA TRP A 88 -17.52 -12.90 -2.20
C TRP A 88 -19.03 -12.95 -2.49
N ASN A 89 -19.87 -13.10 -1.44
CA ASN A 89 -21.34 -13.09 -1.59
C ASN A 89 -21.83 -11.74 -2.11
N VAL A 90 -21.36 -10.62 -1.53
CA VAL A 90 -21.73 -9.27 -1.99
C VAL A 90 -21.22 -9.01 -3.41
N CYS A 91 -20.03 -9.49 -3.75
CA CYS A 91 -19.48 -9.39 -5.09
C CYS A 91 -20.36 -10.09 -6.16
N ARG A 92 -20.95 -11.23 -5.84
CA ARG A 92 -21.91 -11.88 -6.76
C ARG A 92 -23.12 -11.00 -7.05
N LYS A 93 -23.66 -10.33 -6.03
CA LYS A 93 -24.75 -9.35 -6.20
C LYS A 93 -24.29 -8.17 -7.07
N ALA A 94 -23.10 -7.62 -6.78
CA ALA A 94 -22.52 -6.50 -7.54
C ALA A 94 -22.31 -6.81 -9.02
N LEU A 95 -21.85 -8.02 -9.37
CA LEU A 95 -21.63 -8.42 -10.76
C LEU A 95 -22.92 -8.57 -11.56
N GLY A 96 -24.05 -8.83 -10.89
CA GLY A 96 -25.38 -8.88 -11.51
C GLY A 96 -26.07 -7.53 -11.64
N LEU A 97 -25.52 -6.47 -11.03
CA LEU A 97 -26.14 -5.13 -11.00
C LEU A 97 -25.47 -4.19 -12.02
N GLN A 98 -26.27 -3.38 -12.69
CA GLN A 98 -25.84 -2.32 -13.59
C GLN A 98 -26.48 -1.00 -13.14
N PRO A 99 -25.92 -0.33 -12.11
CA PRO A 99 -26.49 0.93 -11.62
C PRO A 99 -26.41 2.01 -12.71
N ARG A 100 -27.52 2.74 -12.90
CA ARG A 100 -27.61 3.79 -13.94
C ARG A 100 -27.25 5.16 -13.39
N ASP A 101 -27.24 5.31 -12.07
CA ASP A 101 -27.02 6.58 -11.40
C ASP A 101 -26.33 6.38 -10.04
N ARG A 102 -25.90 7.50 -9.45
CA ARG A 102 -25.22 7.52 -8.14
C ARG A 102 -26.11 7.02 -7.01
N ALA A 103 -27.42 7.26 -7.07
CA ALA A 103 -28.35 6.87 -6.01
C ALA A 103 -28.49 5.36 -5.94
N THR A 104 -28.66 4.70 -7.10
CA THR A 104 -28.72 3.23 -7.20
C THR A 104 -27.40 2.59 -6.74
N ALA A 105 -26.25 3.15 -7.13
CA ALA A 105 -24.95 2.67 -6.69
C ALA A 105 -24.73 2.85 -5.17
N ARG A 106 -25.19 3.99 -4.62
CA ARG A 106 -25.15 4.24 -3.17
C ARG A 106 -26.04 3.25 -2.41
N ALA A 107 -27.28 3.07 -2.85
CA ALA A 107 -28.22 2.13 -2.23
C ALA A 107 -27.63 0.71 -2.15
N PHE A 108 -26.93 0.27 -3.21
CA PHE A 108 -26.22 -1.02 -3.17
C PHE A 108 -25.26 -1.15 -1.99
N PHE A 109 -24.44 -0.11 -1.75
CA PHE A 109 -23.51 -0.15 -0.61
C PHE A 109 -24.24 -0.09 0.73
N GLU A 110 -25.26 0.77 0.86
CA GLU A 110 -26.07 0.89 2.09
C GLU A 110 -26.83 -0.39 2.43
N GLU A 111 -27.30 -1.12 1.43
CA GLU A 111 -28.05 -2.38 1.61
C GLU A 111 -27.15 -3.56 1.96
N ASN A 112 -25.93 -3.60 1.47
CA ASN A 112 -25.06 -4.78 1.60
C ASN A 112 -23.93 -4.63 2.61
N PHE A 113 -23.67 -3.43 3.12
CA PHE A 113 -22.59 -3.15 4.05
C PHE A 113 -23.05 -2.38 5.28
N GLU A 114 -22.23 -2.46 6.33
CA GLU A 114 -22.31 -1.66 7.54
C GLU A 114 -21.04 -0.80 7.65
N PRO A 115 -21.18 0.50 7.94
CA PRO A 115 -20.04 1.37 8.12
C PRO A 115 -19.42 1.16 9.51
N VAL A 116 -18.12 0.91 9.54
CA VAL A 116 -17.35 0.71 10.77
C VAL A 116 -16.14 1.63 10.75
N LYS A 117 -16.09 2.59 11.64
CA LYS A 117 -14.90 3.41 11.83
C LYS A 117 -13.76 2.54 12.31
N ILE A 118 -12.60 2.67 11.67
CA ILE A 118 -11.39 1.94 12.02
C ILE A 118 -10.24 2.89 12.27
N ALA A 119 -9.52 2.68 13.36
CA ALA A 119 -8.30 3.39 13.69
C ALA A 119 -7.32 2.43 14.39
N ARG A 120 -6.08 2.86 14.52
CA ARG A 120 -5.13 2.18 15.39
C ARG A 120 -5.54 2.34 16.83
N LEU A 121 -5.29 1.34 17.65
CA LEU A 121 -5.64 1.39 19.06
C LEU A 121 -5.03 2.63 19.74
N GLY A 122 -5.90 3.46 20.31
CA GLY A 122 -5.53 4.74 20.97
C GLY A 122 -5.33 5.92 20.03
N GLU A 123 -5.59 5.78 18.71
CA GLU A 123 -5.53 6.86 17.73
C GLU A 123 -6.94 7.16 17.19
N ALA A 124 -7.23 8.44 16.91
CA ALA A 124 -8.53 8.84 16.35
C ALA A 124 -8.56 8.80 14.82
N GLU A 125 -7.42 8.98 14.18
CA GLU A 125 -7.24 9.09 12.75
C GLU A 125 -6.10 8.19 12.26
N GLY A 126 -6.13 7.85 11.00
CA GLY A 126 -5.07 7.14 10.31
C GLY A 126 -4.19 8.05 9.48
N LEU A 127 -3.32 7.46 8.68
CA LEU A 127 -2.39 8.16 7.80
C LEU A 127 -2.68 7.86 6.34
N LEU A 128 -2.79 8.92 5.55
CA LEU A 128 -2.92 8.89 4.11
C LEU A 128 -1.64 9.39 3.44
N THR A 129 -1.23 8.71 2.39
CA THR A 129 -0.25 9.17 1.41
C THR A 129 -0.81 8.97 0.00
N GLY A 130 -0.09 9.39 -1.03
CA GLY A 130 -0.47 9.17 -2.41
C GLY A 130 0.62 8.46 -3.19
N TYR A 131 0.23 7.72 -4.22
CA TYR A 131 1.13 7.11 -5.19
C TYR A 131 0.58 7.22 -6.62
N PHE A 132 1.44 6.98 -7.59
CA PHE A 132 1.13 7.15 -9.00
C PHE A 132 1.98 6.19 -9.86
N GLU A 133 1.69 6.07 -11.13
CA GLU A 133 2.56 5.35 -12.08
C GLU A 133 3.50 6.35 -12.78
N PRO A 134 4.80 6.36 -12.50
CA PRO A 134 5.76 7.20 -13.21
C PRO A 134 5.78 6.92 -14.71
N ILE A 135 5.95 7.98 -15.52
CA ILE A 135 6.24 7.89 -16.95
C ILE A 135 7.63 8.45 -17.16
N VAL A 136 8.55 7.61 -17.58
CA VAL A 136 9.97 7.96 -17.72
C VAL A 136 10.52 7.61 -19.10
N GLN A 137 11.60 8.27 -19.51
CA GLN A 137 12.31 7.94 -20.74
C GLN A 137 13.29 6.79 -20.48
N GLY A 138 13.41 5.89 -21.46
CA GLY A 138 14.33 4.76 -21.38
C GLY A 138 14.80 4.27 -22.73
N SER A 139 15.71 3.30 -22.71
CA SER A 139 16.30 2.67 -23.89
C SER A 139 16.31 1.16 -23.76
N ARG A 140 16.24 0.44 -24.90
CA ARG A 140 16.44 -1.02 -24.94
C ARG A 140 17.88 -1.42 -24.73
N PHE A 141 18.81 -0.49 -25.00
CA PHE A 141 20.24 -0.75 -24.98
C PHE A 141 20.97 0.29 -24.13
N PRO A 142 22.07 -0.08 -23.49
CA PRO A 142 22.87 0.87 -22.73
C PRO A 142 23.56 1.88 -23.67
N SER A 143 23.67 3.10 -23.18
CA SER A 143 24.41 4.18 -23.83
C SER A 143 24.97 5.13 -22.78
N PRO A 144 25.82 6.10 -23.11
CA PRO A 144 26.25 7.13 -22.15
C PRO A 144 25.08 7.90 -21.54
N GLU A 145 23.97 8.04 -22.26
CA GLU A 145 22.75 8.71 -21.80
C GLU A 145 21.85 7.78 -20.98
N PHE A 146 21.70 6.52 -21.40
CA PHE A 146 20.88 5.52 -20.76
C PHE A 146 21.75 4.42 -20.15
N HIS A 147 22.15 4.61 -18.91
CA HIS A 147 23.14 3.75 -18.24
C HIS A 147 22.65 3.11 -16.94
N VAL A 148 21.40 3.38 -16.52
CA VAL A 148 20.83 2.86 -15.27
C VAL A 148 19.94 1.66 -15.59
N PRO A 149 20.36 0.41 -15.30
CA PRO A 149 19.60 -0.78 -15.65
C PRO A 149 18.38 -0.97 -14.77
N VAL A 150 17.27 -1.37 -15.38
CA VAL A 150 16.09 -1.89 -14.70
C VAL A 150 16.13 -3.42 -14.79
N TYR A 151 16.28 -4.10 -13.66
CA TYR A 151 16.48 -5.55 -13.65
C TYR A 151 15.18 -6.32 -13.45
N ARG A 152 15.08 -7.45 -14.15
CA ARG A 152 14.13 -8.53 -13.81
C ARG A 152 14.63 -9.34 -12.64
N ARG A 153 13.76 -10.15 -12.06
CA ARG A 153 14.10 -11.04 -10.94
C ARG A 153 15.26 -11.98 -11.31
N PRO A 154 16.35 -11.97 -10.53
CA PRO A 154 17.45 -12.92 -10.70
C PRO A 154 16.98 -14.36 -10.45
N ARG A 155 17.62 -15.32 -11.14
CA ARG A 155 17.26 -16.74 -11.04
C ARG A 155 17.67 -17.36 -9.71
N ASP A 156 18.72 -16.83 -9.10
CA ASP A 156 19.28 -17.27 -7.81
C ASP A 156 18.62 -16.61 -6.60
N LEU A 157 17.65 -15.69 -6.85
CA LEU A 157 16.87 -15.09 -5.79
C LEU A 157 15.84 -16.09 -5.27
N VAL A 158 15.98 -16.50 -4.01
CA VAL A 158 15.11 -17.47 -3.35
C VAL A 158 14.46 -16.88 -2.11
N ALA A 159 13.37 -17.48 -1.67
CA ALA A 159 12.70 -17.12 -0.44
C ALA A 159 12.17 -18.38 0.26
N THR A 160 12.13 -18.37 1.61
CA THR A 160 11.58 -19.49 2.37
C THR A 160 10.13 -19.75 1.99
N GLY A 161 9.80 -21.01 1.69
CA GLY A 161 8.44 -21.42 1.24
C GLY A 161 8.11 -21.05 -0.20
N TYR A 162 8.99 -20.38 -0.93
CA TYR A 162 8.83 -20.07 -2.34
C TYR A 162 9.23 -21.27 -3.21
N LYS A 163 8.32 -21.69 -4.09
CA LYS A 163 8.62 -22.73 -5.09
C LYS A 163 9.14 -22.07 -6.36
N PRO A 164 10.28 -22.49 -6.93
CA PRO A 164 10.75 -21.99 -8.21
C PRO A 164 9.66 -22.09 -9.27
N GLY A 165 9.44 -20.98 -10.00
CA GLY A 165 8.39 -20.89 -11.01
C GLY A 165 7.02 -20.45 -10.48
N ALA A 166 6.83 -20.32 -9.17
CA ALA A 166 5.62 -19.69 -8.64
C ALA A 166 5.50 -18.24 -9.13
N ARG A 167 4.27 -17.85 -9.48
CA ARG A 167 3.99 -16.55 -10.14
C ARG A 167 4.26 -15.36 -9.24
N ALA A 168 3.94 -15.49 -7.95
CA ALA A 168 4.11 -14.42 -6.96
C ALA A 168 5.31 -14.71 -6.05
N PHE A 169 6.18 -13.73 -5.92
CA PHE A 169 7.27 -13.76 -4.95
C PHE A 169 6.77 -13.30 -3.58
N PRO A 170 7.15 -13.97 -2.46
CA PRO A 170 6.67 -13.58 -1.13
C PRO A 170 7.13 -12.17 -0.76
N ASN A 171 6.20 -11.31 -0.36
CA ASN A 171 6.51 -9.93 0.04
C ASN A 171 6.68 -9.75 1.56
N LYS A 172 6.13 -10.66 2.37
CA LYS A 172 6.22 -10.62 3.84
C LYS A 172 6.37 -12.03 4.42
N GLY A 173 7.03 -12.11 5.56
CA GLY A 173 7.14 -13.34 6.35
C GLY A 173 8.15 -14.36 5.86
N ALA A 174 8.61 -14.27 4.62
CA ALA A 174 9.64 -15.14 4.09
C ALA A 174 11.04 -14.52 4.27
N ARG A 175 12.03 -15.33 4.57
CA ARG A 175 13.43 -14.92 4.46
C ARG A 175 13.83 -14.95 2.99
N VAL A 176 14.32 -13.84 2.49
CA VAL A 176 14.76 -13.67 1.10
C VAL A 176 16.28 -13.64 1.05
N GLY A 177 16.87 -14.33 0.07
CA GLY A 177 18.30 -14.38 -0.09
C GLY A 177 18.71 -15.18 -1.33
N ARG A 178 19.91 -15.75 -1.29
CA ARG A 178 20.46 -16.71 -2.27
C ARG A 178 21.06 -17.89 -1.55
N LEU A 179 21.20 -19.00 -2.24
CA LEU A 179 21.92 -20.15 -1.70
C LEU A 179 23.42 -19.99 -1.95
N ASN A 180 24.23 -20.25 -0.91
CA ASN A 180 25.67 -20.33 -1.05
C ASN A 180 26.09 -21.73 -1.55
N GLU A 181 27.40 -21.97 -1.70
CA GLU A 181 27.97 -23.24 -2.14
C GLU A 181 27.63 -24.41 -1.20
N LYS A 182 27.34 -24.13 0.07
CA LYS A 182 26.88 -25.10 1.07
C LYS A 182 25.37 -25.29 1.09
N ASN A 183 24.64 -24.73 0.11
CA ASN A 183 23.18 -24.76 0.05
C ASN A 183 22.47 -24.07 1.23
N GLU A 184 23.12 -23.13 1.90
CA GLU A 184 22.58 -22.35 2.99
C GLU A 184 21.99 -21.04 2.46
N LEU A 185 20.85 -20.63 3.01
CA LEU A 185 20.20 -19.35 2.65
C LEU A 185 20.97 -18.18 3.29
N VAL A 186 21.70 -17.44 2.48
CA VAL A 186 22.43 -16.23 2.86
C VAL A 186 21.71 -14.98 2.31
N PRO A 187 21.90 -13.78 2.91
CA PRO A 187 21.32 -12.55 2.40
C PRO A 187 21.65 -12.34 0.93
N TYR A 188 20.70 -11.77 0.18
CA TYR A 188 20.95 -11.38 -1.20
C TYR A 188 21.87 -10.15 -1.27
N TYR A 189 22.29 -9.76 -2.46
CA TYR A 189 23.05 -8.53 -2.68
C TYR A 189 22.19 -7.33 -2.27
N ASP A 190 22.76 -6.38 -1.56
CA ASP A 190 22.10 -5.11 -1.26
C ASP A 190 22.24 -4.13 -2.43
N ARG A 191 21.59 -2.97 -2.32
CA ARG A 191 21.63 -1.93 -3.36
C ARG A 191 23.06 -1.56 -3.75
N ALA A 192 23.94 -1.34 -2.79
CA ALA A 192 25.32 -0.93 -3.07
C ALA A 192 26.05 -1.97 -3.91
N ALA A 193 25.92 -3.25 -3.57
CA ALA A 193 26.52 -4.34 -4.33
C ALA A 193 25.91 -4.46 -5.73
N ILE A 194 24.58 -4.30 -5.86
CA ILE A 194 23.89 -4.37 -7.15
C ILE A 194 24.31 -3.19 -8.06
N GLU A 195 24.33 -1.97 -7.51
CA GLU A 195 24.77 -0.79 -8.25
C GLU A 195 26.27 -0.83 -8.60
N ALA A 196 27.07 -1.62 -7.85
CA ALA A 196 28.48 -1.89 -8.14
C ALA A 196 28.70 -3.07 -9.10
N GLY A 197 27.64 -3.64 -9.72
CA GLY A 197 27.76 -4.67 -10.74
C GLY A 197 27.63 -6.12 -10.27
N ALA A 198 27.11 -6.39 -9.05
CA ALA A 198 26.94 -7.78 -8.57
C ALA A 198 26.01 -8.65 -9.45
N LEU A 199 25.24 -8.02 -10.35
CA LEU A 199 24.33 -8.70 -11.29
C LEU A 199 24.84 -8.69 -12.75
N ASP A 200 26.01 -8.12 -13.02
CA ASP A 200 26.56 -8.00 -14.35
C ASP A 200 26.73 -9.38 -15.02
N GLY A 201 26.50 -9.43 -16.32
CA GLY A 201 26.60 -10.66 -17.12
C GLY A 201 25.43 -11.64 -16.98
N GLN A 202 24.49 -11.42 -16.06
CA GLN A 202 23.31 -12.30 -15.87
C GLN A 202 22.20 -12.04 -16.91
N LYS A 203 22.30 -11.00 -17.74
CA LYS A 203 21.33 -10.61 -18.75
C LYS A 203 19.93 -10.40 -18.19
N LEU A 204 19.86 -9.64 -17.10
CA LEU A 204 18.63 -9.37 -16.34
C LEU A 204 17.99 -8.04 -16.74
N GLU A 205 18.61 -7.24 -17.54
CA GLU A 205 18.17 -5.91 -17.93
C GLU A 205 16.86 -6.00 -18.74
N ILE A 206 15.87 -5.21 -18.33
CA ILE A 206 14.60 -5.02 -19.05
C ILE A 206 14.75 -3.85 -20.00
N CYS A 207 15.28 -2.76 -19.50
CA CYS A 207 15.57 -1.51 -20.18
C CYS A 207 16.60 -0.72 -19.38
N TRP A 208 16.99 0.43 -19.89
CA TRP A 208 17.97 1.32 -19.30
C TRP A 208 17.34 2.70 -19.13
N LEU A 209 17.52 3.31 -17.98
CA LEU A 209 17.04 4.65 -17.66
C LEU A 209 18.21 5.64 -17.71
N ARG A 210 17.86 6.91 -17.79
CA ARG A 210 18.82 8.03 -17.80
C ARG A 210 19.32 8.35 -16.39
N ASP A 211 18.43 8.32 -15.42
CA ASP A 211 18.66 8.88 -14.08
C ASP A 211 18.44 7.83 -12.99
N PRO A 212 19.42 7.62 -12.08
CA PRO A 212 19.22 6.77 -10.89
C PRO A 212 18.05 7.19 -10.01
N PHE A 213 17.65 8.47 -10.00
CA PHE A 213 16.48 8.93 -9.28
C PHE A 213 15.18 8.38 -9.86
N ASP A 214 15.08 8.24 -11.18
CA ASP A 214 13.93 7.61 -11.84
C ASP A 214 13.81 6.14 -11.41
N LEU A 215 14.91 5.41 -11.36
CA LEU A 215 14.91 4.02 -10.87
C LEU A 215 14.43 3.95 -9.41
N LEU A 216 14.90 4.84 -8.53
CA LEU A 216 14.44 4.90 -7.15
C LEU A 216 12.94 5.19 -7.05
N THR A 217 12.45 6.14 -7.86
CA THR A 217 11.02 6.48 -7.92
C THR A 217 10.20 5.28 -8.35
N ILE A 218 10.58 4.61 -9.43
CA ILE A 218 9.91 3.39 -9.92
C ILE A 218 9.90 2.28 -8.86
N GLN A 219 10.98 2.13 -8.10
CA GLN A 219 11.08 1.14 -7.02
C GLN A 219 10.19 1.48 -5.82
N ILE A 220 9.93 2.75 -5.57
CA ILE A 220 8.98 3.20 -4.52
C ILE A 220 7.55 2.99 -4.96
N GLU A 221 7.22 3.43 -6.19
CA GLU A 221 5.87 3.38 -6.75
C GLU A 221 5.44 1.95 -7.16
N GLY A 222 6.39 1.07 -7.46
CA GLY A 222 6.15 -0.34 -7.77
C GLY A 222 5.75 -0.62 -9.23
N SER A 223 5.51 0.40 -10.05
CA SER A 223 5.22 0.29 -11.48
C SER A 223 5.74 1.50 -12.25
N ALA A 224 5.86 1.38 -13.57
CA ALA A 224 6.17 2.51 -14.44
C ALA A 224 5.78 2.24 -15.90
N ARG A 225 5.62 3.32 -16.67
CA ARG A 225 5.66 3.35 -18.14
C ARG A 225 7.01 3.91 -18.56
N VAL A 226 7.80 3.09 -19.21
CA VAL A 226 9.07 3.51 -19.79
C VAL A 226 8.83 3.77 -21.27
N ILE A 227 8.98 5.01 -21.72
CA ILE A 227 8.87 5.36 -23.13
C ILE A 227 10.25 5.15 -23.77
N LEU A 228 10.31 4.16 -24.63
CA LEU A 228 11.55 3.79 -25.31
C LEU A 228 11.88 4.77 -26.46
N GLU A 229 13.09 4.67 -27.04
CA GLU A 229 13.62 5.58 -28.03
C GLU A 229 12.73 5.70 -29.28
N ASP A 230 12.02 4.64 -29.63
CA ASP A 230 11.09 4.57 -30.78
C ASP A 230 9.66 5.01 -30.41
N GLY A 231 9.45 5.53 -29.19
CA GLY A 231 8.14 5.89 -28.66
C GLY A 231 7.32 4.72 -28.15
N THR A 232 7.83 3.48 -28.20
CA THR A 232 7.13 2.31 -27.66
C THR A 232 7.01 2.42 -26.14
N PRO A 233 5.81 2.34 -25.57
CA PRO A 233 5.62 2.30 -24.12
C PRO A 233 5.89 0.89 -23.60
N LEU A 234 6.85 0.76 -22.71
CA LEU A 234 7.14 -0.47 -21.99
C LEU A 234 6.59 -0.35 -20.58
N ARG A 235 5.61 -1.16 -20.23
CA ARG A 235 5.03 -1.19 -18.86
C ARG A 235 5.72 -2.24 -18.01
N ILE A 236 6.17 -1.82 -16.84
CA ILE A 236 6.83 -2.68 -15.87
C ILE A 236 6.10 -2.59 -14.53
N ASN A 237 6.01 -3.73 -13.85
CA ASN A 237 5.46 -3.84 -12.52
C ASN A 237 6.43 -4.57 -11.60
N TYR A 238 6.33 -4.29 -10.31
CA TYR A 238 7.00 -5.01 -9.25
C TYR A 238 6.87 -6.53 -9.45
N ASP A 239 7.97 -7.25 -9.25
CA ASP A 239 8.01 -8.71 -9.29
C ASP A 239 8.57 -9.30 -7.98
N SER A 240 9.69 -8.76 -7.50
CA SER A 240 10.35 -9.26 -6.29
C SER A 240 11.26 -8.21 -5.66
N HIS A 241 11.83 -8.52 -4.51
CA HIS A 241 12.78 -7.66 -3.79
C HIS A 241 13.93 -8.49 -3.19
N ASN A 242 15.02 -7.83 -2.85
CA ASN A 242 16.22 -8.47 -2.31
C ASN A 242 16.17 -8.82 -0.80
N GLY A 243 15.05 -8.56 -0.13
CA GLY A 243 14.84 -8.93 1.28
C GLY A 243 15.28 -7.90 2.32
N TYR A 244 15.94 -6.83 1.92
CA TYR A 244 16.31 -5.76 2.85
C TYR A 244 15.16 -4.79 3.12
N PRO A 245 15.08 -4.22 4.33
CA PRO A 245 14.09 -3.21 4.66
C PRO A 245 14.33 -1.93 3.86
N PHE A 246 13.25 -1.24 3.55
CA PHE A 246 13.30 0.05 2.88
C PHE A 246 13.76 1.15 3.84
N THR A 247 14.70 1.99 3.37
CA THR A 247 15.13 3.23 4.04
C THR A 247 14.84 4.41 3.13
N SER A 248 14.10 5.39 3.64
CA SER A 248 13.77 6.60 2.87
C SER A 248 15.02 7.41 2.54
N LEU A 249 15.15 7.78 1.27
CA LEU A 249 16.24 8.65 0.80
C LEU A 249 16.21 10.03 1.49
N SER A 250 14.99 10.59 1.65
CA SER A 250 14.82 11.86 2.39
C SER A 250 15.32 11.75 3.82
N HIS A 251 15.10 10.61 4.48
CA HIS A 251 15.61 10.38 5.82
C HIS A 251 17.15 10.35 5.85
N ALA A 252 17.78 9.66 4.91
CA ALA A 252 19.24 9.60 4.80
C ALA A 252 19.86 10.98 4.52
N LEU A 253 19.21 11.77 3.66
CA LEU A 253 19.63 13.15 3.35
C LEU A 253 19.52 14.08 4.57
N MET A 254 18.43 13.99 5.32
CA MET A 254 18.21 14.77 6.54
C MET A 254 19.21 14.38 7.65
N GLN A 255 19.43 13.10 7.90
CA GLN A 255 20.38 12.63 8.89
C GLN A 255 21.80 13.12 8.62
N ARG A 256 22.19 13.20 7.36
CA ARG A 256 23.50 13.69 6.92
C ARG A 256 23.55 15.23 6.77
N LYS A 257 22.44 15.92 7.01
CA LYS A 257 22.31 17.40 6.88
C LYS A 257 22.65 17.91 5.47
N LEU A 258 22.33 17.11 4.42
CA LEU A 258 22.67 17.42 3.03
C LEU A 258 21.61 18.29 2.35
N ILE A 259 20.34 18.14 2.76
CA ILE A 259 19.23 18.99 2.33
C ILE A 259 18.41 19.35 3.58
N PRO A 260 18.11 20.63 3.82
CA PRO A 260 17.23 21.07 4.89
C PRO A 260 15.82 20.44 4.75
N ARG A 261 15.17 20.21 5.89
CA ARG A 261 13.85 19.54 5.91
C ARG A 261 12.79 20.34 5.12
N GLU A 262 12.83 21.64 5.22
CA GLU A 262 11.93 22.60 4.57
C GLU A 262 12.06 22.64 3.04
N GLU A 263 13.25 22.30 2.52
CA GLU A 263 13.53 22.21 1.09
C GLU A 263 13.30 20.81 0.51
N MET A 264 12.96 19.81 1.36
CA MET A 264 12.88 18.42 0.97
C MET A 264 11.71 18.17 0.02
N SER A 265 12.00 18.05 -1.27
CA SER A 265 11.06 17.71 -2.33
C SER A 265 11.70 16.72 -3.31
N PRO A 266 10.91 15.95 -4.08
CA PRO A 266 11.45 15.05 -5.12
C PRO A 266 12.36 15.78 -6.11
N GLN A 267 11.96 16.98 -6.54
CA GLN A 267 12.74 17.79 -7.46
C GLN A 267 14.09 18.22 -6.83
N ARG A 268 14.06 18.70 -5.59
CA ARG A 268 15.28 19.13 -4.89
C ARG A 268 16.24 17.97 -4.65
N ILE A 269 15.71 16.78 -4.36
CA ILE A 269 16.52 15.56 -4.22
C ILE A 269 17.18 15.21 -5.55
N ARG A 270 16.43 15.23 -6.66
CA ARG A 270 16.96 14.96 -8.01
C ARG A 270 18.08 15.93 -8.37
N GLU A 271 17.86 17.24 -8.19
CA GLU A 271 18.85 18.28 -8.45
C GLU A 271 20.12 18.08 -7.62
N TRP A 272 19.95 17.77 -6.32
CA TRP A 272 21.07 17.52 -5.44
C TRP A 272 21.87 16.28 -5.86
N MET A 273 21.19 15.19 -6.22
CA MET A 273 21.85 13.96 -6.69
C MET A 273 22.64 14.20 -7.99
N ALA A 274 22.09 14.98 -8.91
CA ALA A 274 22.77 15.34 -10.16
C ALA A 274 24.02 16.20 -9.93
N ALA A 275 23.97 17.10 -8.94
CA ALA A 275 25.08 17.98 -8.59
C ALA A 275 26.20 17.28 -7.77
N HIS A 276 25.87 16.15 -7.11
CA HIS A 276 26.80 15.44 -6.21
C HIS A 276 26.81 13.93 -6.47
N PRO A 277 27.23 13.44 -7.65
CA PRO A 277 27.06 12.05 -8.07
C PRO A 277 27.70 11.03 -7.12
N ASP A 278 28.92 11.29 -6.62
CA ASP A 278 29.64 10.40 -5.73
C ASP A 278 28.97 10.31 -4.33
N GLU A 279 28.49 11.42 -3.82
CA GLU A 279 27.81 11.46 -2.55
C GLU A 279 26.38 10.87 -2.66
N ALA A 280 25.73 11.11 -3.79
CA ALA A 280 24.44 10.52 -4.11
C ALA A 280 24.49 8.99 -4.13
N ALA A 281 25.56 8.38 -4.66
CA ALA A 281 25.76 6.94 -4.58
C ALA A 281 25.80 6.42 -3.13
N LYS A 282 26.52 7.12 -2.23
CA LYS A 282 26.58 6.79 -0.80
C LYS A 282 25.23 6.96 -0.09
N VAL A 283 24.46 7.97 -0.51
CA VAL A 283 23.12 8.20 0.03
C VAL A 283 22.14 7.14 -0.46
N ARG A 284 22.18 6.75 -1.74
CA ARG A 284 21.38 5.64 -2.27
C ARG A 284 21.69 4.32 -1.58
N ALA A 285 22.98 4.04 -1.32
CA ALA A 285 23.42 2.84 -0.62
C ALA A 285 22.86 2.68 0.80
N ALA A 286 22.47 3.81 1.47
CA ALA A 286 21.80 3.74 2.76
C ALA A 286 20.43 3.04 2.68
N ASN A 287 19.76 3.07 1.53
CA ASN A 287 18.60 2.23 1.25
C ASN A 287 19.06 0.89 0.66
N ARG A 288 19.30 -0.09 1.50
CA ARG A 288 19.75 -1.43 1.09
C ARG A 288 18.72 -2.21 0.27
N SER A 289 17.43 -1.82 0.35
CA SER A 289 16.34 -2.45 -0.40
C SER A 289 16.49 -2.21 -1.90
N TYR A 290 16.29 -3.26 -2.69
CA TYR A 290 16.26 -3.20 -4.15
C TYR A 290 15.09 -4.01 -4.69
N MET A 291 14.37 -3.47 -5.68
CA MET A 291 13.22 -4.12 -6.29
C MET A 291 13.52 -4.53 -7.72
N PHE A 292 12.99 -5.68 -8.10
CA PHE A 292 13.08 -6.26 -9.44
C PHE A 292 11.71 -6.22 -10.10
N PHE A 293 11.68 -6.14 -11.42
CA PHE A 293 10.48 -5.88 -12.20
C PHE A 293 10.18 -7.00 -13.20
N ARG A 294 8.94 -7.00 -13.69
CA ARG A 294 8.52 -7.80 -14.84
C ARG A 294 7.81 -6.90 -15.84
N ILE A 295 7.88 -7.26 -17.10
CA ILE A 295 7.12 -6.61 -18.18
C ILE A 295 5.66 -7.04 -18.06
N THR A 296 4.73 -6.08 -18.13
CA THR A 296 3.29 -6.34 -18.10
C THR A 296 2.55 -5.92 -19.36
N GLY A 297 3.19 -5.16 -20.25
CA GLY A 297 2.60 -4.78 -21.53
C GLY A 297 3.47 -3.81 -22.32
N LEU A 298 3.03 -3.53 -23.54
CA LEU A 298 3.63 -2.58 -24.47
C LEU A 298 2.61 -1.53 -24.95
N SER A 299 1.67 -1.13 -24.08
CA SER A 299 0.62 -0.16 -24.41
C SER A 299 0.59 0.97 -23.41
N ASN A 300 0.26 2.18 -23.88
CA ASN A 300 -0.08 3.31 -23.04
C ASN A 300 -1.49 3.20 -22.43
N GLU A 301 -2.31 2.31 -22.97
CA GLU A 301 -3.69 2.16 -22.53
C GLU A 301 -3.79 1.41 -21.20
N GLY A 302 -4.81 1.78 -20.45
CA GLY A 302 -5.13 1.16 -19.16
C GLY A 302 -4.23 1.63 -18.03
N GLU A 303 -4.55 1.17 -16.84
CA GLU A 303 -3.87 1.49 -15.58
C GLU A 303 -2.97 0.33 -15.12
N PRO A 304 -2.00 0.55 -14.23
CA PRO A 304 -1.19 -0.51 -13.68
C PRO A 304 -2.04 -1.51 -12.90
N VAL A 305 -1.54 -2.73 -12.78
CA VAL A 305 -2.21 -3.80 -12.06
C VAL A 305 -1.75 -3.80 -10.61
N GLY A 306 -2.68 -3.58 -9.68
CA GLY A 306 -2.41 -3.65 -8.25
C GLY A 306 -2.17 -5.08 -7.75
N ALA A 307 -1.85 -5.22 -6.48
CA ALA A 307 -1.52 -6.52 -5.86
C ALA A 307 -2.70 -7.50 -5.84
N GLN A 308 -3.95 -7.02 -5.91
CA GLN A 308 -5.13 -7.87 -6.13
C GLN A 308 -5.15 -8.52 -7.51
N GLY A 309 -4.32 -8.08 -8.45
CA GLY A 309 -4.31 -8.57 -9.84
C GLY A 309 -5.36 -7.91 -10.74
N VAL A 310 -5.84 -6.73 -10.38
CA VAL A 310 -6.80 -5.92 -11.14
C VAL A 310 -6.20 -4.58 -11.55
N PRO A 311 -6.67 -3.97 -12.67
CA PRO A 311 -6.32 -2.59 -13.00
C PRO A 311 -6.77 -1.64 -11.88
N LEU A 312 -5.88 -0.71 -11.52
CA LEU A 312 -6.21 0.34 -10.56
C LEU A 312 -7.11 1.40 -11.21
N THR A 313 -7.82 2.14 -10.38
CA THR A 313 -8.70 3.23 -10.81
C THR A 313 -8.25 4.52 -10.12
N PRO A 314 -7.80 5.56 -10.85
CA PRO A 314 -7.37 6.83 -10.26
C PRO A 314 -8.44 7.43 -9.35
N GLY A 315 -8.05 7.82 -8.13
CA GLY A 315 -8.95 8.39 -7.13
C GLY A 315 -10.03 7.44 -6.60
N ARG A 316 -9.92 6.12 -6.85
CA ARG A 316 -10.84 5.07 -6.37
C ARG A 316 -10.12 3.83 -5.84
N SER A 317 -8.86 3.60 -6.20
CA SER A 317 -8.05 2.50 -5.69
C SER A 317 -7.14 2.95 -4.56
N ILE A 318 -6.98 2.10 -3.55
CA ILE A 318 -6.02 2.30 -2.46
C ILE A 318 -5.14 1.08 -2.25
N ALA A 319 -3.90 1.33 -1.87
CA ALA A 319 -3.04 0.36 -1.25
C ALA A 319 -3.24 0.38 0.26
N ILE A 320 -3.41 -0.81 0.85
CA ILE A 320 -3.71 -1.01 2.27
C ILE A 320 -2.72 -2.00 2.92
N ASP A 321 -2.73 -2.08 4.25
CA ASP A 321 -2.06 -3.18 4.94
C ASP A 321 -2.74 -4.51 4.60
N ARG A 322 -1.95 -5.56 4.47
CA ARG A 322 -2.42 -6.95 4.28
C ARG A 322 -3.24 -7.52 5.44
N LEU A 323 -3.40 -6.76 6.48
CA LEU A 323 -4.39 -6.97 7.53
C LEU A 323 -5.81 -7.01 6.96
N HIS A 324 -6.05 -6.28 5.88
CA HIS A 324 -7.35 -6.17 5.21
C HIS A 324 -7.44 -7.07 3.98
N GLU A 325 -8.66 -7.45 3.65
CA GLU A 325 -8.97 -8.17 2.41
C GLU A 325 -9.01 -7.22 1.21
N TYR A 326 -8.43 -7.67 0.10
CA TYR A 326 -8.64 -6.96 -1.17
C TYR A 326 -10.11 -6.97 -1.56
N GLY A 327 -10.56 -5.87 -2.15
CA GLY A 327 -11.95 -5.65 -2.48
C GLY A 327 -12.77 -5.02 -1.35
N THR A 328 -12.23 -4.90 -0.12
CA THR A 328 -12.92 -4.17 0.96
C THR A 328 -13.07 -2.70 0.58
N PRO A 329 -14.29 -2.14 0.62
CA PRO A 329 -14.49 -0.72 0.41
C PRO A 329 -14.16 0.06 1.70
N PHE A 330 -13.52 1.23 1.54
CA PHE A 330 -13.23 2.17 2.61
C PHE A 330 -13.72 3.55 2.22
N PHE A 331 -14.54 4.17 3.04
CA PHE A 331 -14.82 5.59 2.89
C PHE A 331 -13.78 6.40 3.66
N ILE A 332 -13.10 7.29 2.95
CA ILE A 332 -12.02 8.12 3.50
C ILE A 332 -12.52 9.54 3.66
N GLU A 333 -12.42 10.06 4.88
CA GLU A 333 -12.71 11.45 5.22
C GLU A 333 -11.42 12.16 5.59
N ALA A 334 -10.98 13.11 4.79
CA ALA A 334 -9.73 13.82 5.00
C ALA A 334 -9.75 15.22 4.38
N ASN A 335 -8.70 15.99 4.65
CA ASN A 335 -8.40 17.24 3.96
C ASN A 335 -7.03 17.08 3.27
N LEU A 336 -7.01 17.10 1.94
CA LEU A 336 -5.84 16.78 1.13
C LEU A 336 -5.40 17.96 0.25
N ALA A 337 -4.11 18.05 -0.01
CA ALA A 337 -3.51 19.02 -0.92
C ALA A 337 -3.60 18.54 -2.39
N MET A 338 -4.82 18.47 -2.94
CA MET A 338 -5.08 17.96 -4.29
C MET A 338 -4.84 19.00 -5.39
N GLU A 339 -5.10 20.28 -5.12
CA GLU A 339 -4.98 21.37 -6.09
C GLU A 339 -3.78 22.26 -5.76
N SER A 340 -3.10 22.77 -6.80
CA SER A 340 -1.98 23.68 -6.62
C SER A 340 -2.38 25.07 -6.12
N THR A 341 -3.62 25.48 -6.39
CA THR A 341 -4.16 26.80 -6.04
C THR A 341 -4.83 26.84 -4.67
N LYS A 342 -5.24 25.67 -4.15
CA LYS A 342 -5.83 25.52 -2.82
C LYS A 342 -4.92 24.60 -2.00
N PRO A 343 -4.42 25.08 -0.85
CA PRO A 343 -3.49 24.30 -0.03
C PRO A 343 -4.12 23.01 0.49
N ILE A 344 -5.42 23.01 0.79
CA ILE A 344 -6.15 21.87 1.34
C ILE A 344 -7.58 21.89 0.79
N SER A 345 -8.07 20.72 0.38
CA SER A 345 -9.44 20.50 -0.09
C SER A 345 -10.07 19.30 0.63
N PRO A 346 -11.38 19.34 0.94
CA PRO A 346 -12.07 18.18 1.48
C PRO A 346 -11.97 16.99 0.53
N PHE A 347 -11.66 15.83 1.08
CA PHE A 347 -11.61 14.56 0.37
C PHE A 347 -12.51 13.57 1.10
N HIS A 348 -13.68 13.34 0.53
CA HIS A 348 -14.69 12.41 1.04
C HIS A 348 -15.02 11.43 -0.07
N ARG A 349 -14.40 10.24 -0.06
CA ARG A 349 -14.52 9.28 -1.17
C ARG A 349 -14.57 7.83 -0.71
N LEU A 350 -15.42 7.08 -1.38
CA LEU A 350 -15.42 5.64 -1.32
C LEU A 350 -14.30 5.08 -2.19
N MET A 351 -13.35 4.41 -1.57
CA MET A 351 -12.15 3.85 -2.17
C MET A 351 -12.17 2.34 -2.03
N ILE A 352 -11.56 1.63 -2.96
CA ILE A 352 -11.53 0.16 -2.96
C ILE A 352 -10.09 -0.33 -2.72
N ALA A 353 -9.95 -1.25 -1.79
CA ALA A 353 -8.68 -1.88 -1.47
C ALA A 353 -8.25 -2.85 -2.60
N GLN A 354 -7.34 -2.42 -3.47
CA GLN A 354 -6.91 -3.16 -4.66
C GLN A 354 -5.41 -3.39 -4.73
N ASP A 355 -4.67 -2.78 -3.80
CA ASP A 355 -3.23 -2.83 -3.79
C ASP A 355 -2.65 -2.91 -2.38
N THR A 356 -1.34 -3.11 -2.26
CA THR A 356 -0.60 -3.09 -1.00
C THR A 356 0.85 -2.69 -1.23
N GLY A 357 1.52 -2.25 -0.19
CA GLY A 357 2.95 -1.94 -0.20
C GLY A 357 3.65 -2.34 1.09
N SER A 358 4.97 -2.54 1.04
CA SER A 358 5.76 -2.89 2.23
C SER A 358 5.77 -1.80 3.30
N ALA A 359 5.60 -0.54 2.89
CA ALA A 359 5.52 0.64 3.78
C ALA A 359 4.09 0.93 4.25
N ILE A 360 3.09 0.21 3.74
CA ILE A 360 1.68 0.40 4.10
C ILE A 360 1.37 -0.54 5.26
N VAL A 361 1.56 -0.05 6.48
CA VAL A 361 1.44 -0.87 7.71
C VAL A 361 0.54 -0.18 8.72
N GLY A 362 -0.52 -0.87 9.13
CA GLY A 362 -1.47 -0.45 10.14
C GLY A 362 -2.92 -0.50 9.68
N PRO A 363 -3.88 -0.53 10.63
CA PRO A 363 -5.29 -0.75 10.33
C PRO A 363 -5.96 0.43 9.64
N ALA A 364 -5.48 1.65 9.87
CA ALA A 364 -5.96 2.88 9.22
C ALA A 364 -4.78 3.55 8.48
N ARG A 365 -4.22 2.84 7.51
CA ARG A 365 -3.13 3.30 6.65
C ARG A 365 -3.48 2.99 5.20
N ALA A 366 -3.57 4.03 4.40
CA ALA A 366 -3.82 3.87 2.98
C ALA A 366 -2.90 4.75 2.13
N ASP A 367 -2.59 4.26 0.94
CA ASP A 367 -1.93 5.00 -0.11
C ASP A 367 -2.90 5.17 -1.27
N LEU A 368 -3.18 6.41 -1.67
CA LEU A 368 -4.20 6.75 -2.65
C LEU A 368 -3.62 6.74 -4.05
N TYR A 369 -4.19 5.95 -4.96
CA TYR A 369 -3.75 5.92 -6.36
C TYR A 369 -4.31 7.09 -7.14
N TRP A 370 -3.44 7.87 -7.80
CA TRP A 370 -3.81 9.09 -8.52
C TRP A 370 -3.72 9.01 -10.04
N GLY A 371 -3.28 7.88 -10.60
CA GLY A 371 -3.09 7.73 -12.05
C GLY A 371 -1.64 7.73 -12.46
N ALA A 372 -1.34 8.14 -13.68
CA ALA A 372 -0.02 8.07 -14.25
C ALA A 372 0.54 9.45 -14.66
N GLY A 373 1.88 9.56 -14.67
CA GLY A 373 2.62 10.73 -15.13
C GLY A 373 2.73 11.85 -14.09
N ASP A 374 3.29 12.98 -14.54
CA ASP A 374 3.72 14.08 -13.66
C ASP A 374 2.56 14.77 -12.93
N ASP A 375 1.40 14.90 -13.56
CA ASP A 375 0.22 15.51 -12.93
C ASP A 375 -0.25 14.69 -11.74
N ALA A 376 -0.35 13.38 -11.92
CA ALA A 376 -0.68 12.45 -10.84
C ALA A 376 0.39 12.47 -9.76
N GLY A 377 1.66 12.48 -10.15
CA GLY A 377 2.80 12.56 -9.24
C GLY A 377 2.81 13.86 -8.41
N ARG A 378 2.47 15.00 -9.02
CA ARG A 378 2.37 16.28 -8.27
C ARG A 378 1.32 16.23 -7.17
N ILE A 379 0.20 15.56 -7.39
CA ILE A 379 -0.84 15.39 -6.38
C ILE A 379 -0.35 14.37 -5.33
N ALA A 380 0.04 13.19 -5.77
CA ALA A 380 0.44 12.08 -4.90
C ALA A 380 1.53 12.48 -3.89
N ASN A 381 2.57 13.16 -4.37
CA ASN A 381 3.72 13.58 -3.56
C ASN A 381 3.39 14.64 -2.47
N ARG A 382 2.23 15.29 -2.54
CA ARG A 382 1.79 16.27 -1.53
C ARG A 382 0.97 15.62 -0.41
N ILE A 383 0.47 14.40 -0.62
CA ILE A 383 -0.43 13.76 0.33
C ILE A 383 0.39 13.07 1.42
N ARG A 384 0.32 13.63 2.60
CA ARG A 384 0.79 13.05 3.86
C ARG A 384 -0.07 13.63 4.99
N ASN A 385 -1.30 13.20 5.05
CA ASN A 385 -2.34 13.81 5.86
C ASN A 385 -2.98 12.80 6.80
N PRO A 386 -3.44 13.21 7.97
CA PRO A 386 -4.36 12.40 8.77
C PRO A 386 -5.70 12.25 8.05
N GLY A 387 -6.43 11.19 8.37
CA GLY A 387 -7.77 10.98 7.87
C GLY A 387 -8.53 9.94 8.67
N ARG A 388 -9.85 10.08 8.66
CA ARG A 388 -10.77 9.12 9.25
C ARG A 388 -11.07 8.02 8.25
N PHE A 389 -11.02 6.79 8.70
CA PHE A 389 -11.28 5.61 7.88
C PHE A 389 -12.58 4.96 8.33
N VAL A 390 -13.51 4.81 7.40
CA VAL A 390 -14.73 4.04 7.58
C VAL A 390 -14.68 2.83 6.67
N MET A 391 -14.43 1.67 7.26
CA MET A 391 -14.41 0.39 6.56
C MET A 391 -15.86 -0.09 6.38
N LEU A 392 -16.21 -0.52 5.18
CA LEU A 392 -17.51 -1.10 4.91
C LEU A 392 -17.43 -2.62 5.05
N LEU A 393 -18.04 -3.16 6.09
CA LEU A 393 -18.13 -4.59 6.34
C LEU A 393 -19.42 -5.17 5.77
N PRO A 394 -19.38 -6.32 5.09
CA PRO A 394 -20.60 -6.97 4.60
C PRO A 394 -21.58 -7.24 5.75
N ARG A 395 -22.87 -6.89 5.61
CA ARG A 395 -23.92 -7.15 6.60
C ARG A 395 -24.09 -8.61 6.97
N GLU A 396 -23.76 -9.51 6.04
CA GLU A 396 -23.83 -10.96 6.26
C GLU A 396 -22.67 -11.48 7.13
N LEU A 397 -21.68 -10.62 7.47
CA LEU A 397 -20.55 -11.01 8.30
C LEU A 397 -20.99 -11.09 9.76
N ASP A 398 -21.00 -12.30 10.32
CA ASP A 398 -21.08 -12.47 11.77
C ASP A 398 -19.77 -12.01 12.41
N MET A 399 -19.79 -10.82 12.99
CA MET A 399 -18.63 -10.19 13.62
C MET A 399 -18.06 -11.02 14.77
N ILE A 400 -18.91 -11.77 15.49
CA ILE A 400 -18.53 -12.60 16.64
C ILE A 400 -17.85 -13.88 16.12
N ALA A 401 -18.51 -14.59 15.19
CA ALA A 401 -17.95 -15.79 14.59
C ALA A 401 -16.63 -15.47 13.81
N ALA A 402 -16.57 -14.32 13.15
CA ALA A 402 -15.37 -13.87 12.47
C ALA A 402 -14.21 -13.60 13.44
N GLY A 403 -14.49 -13.03 14.63
CA GLY A 403 -13.49 -12.82 15.67
C GLY A 403 -12.87 -14.12 16.18
N LYS A 404 -13.68 -15.17 16.32
CA LYS A 404 -13.20 -16.50 16.74
C LYS A 404 -12.32 -17.22 15.72
N ASN A 405 -12.60 -17.01 14.44
CA ASN A 405 -11.97 -17.74 13.33
C ASN A 405 -10.84 -16.95 12.64
N MET A 406 -10.52 -15.76 13.11
CA MET A 406 -9.38 -15.02 12.55
C MET A 406 -8.07 -15.68 12.99
N PRO A 407 -7.19 -16.04 12.03
CA PRO A 407 -5.85 -16.49 12.39
C PRO A 407 -5.14 -15.34 13.12
N LEU A 408 -4.59 -15.65 14.27
CA LEU A 408 -3.70 -14.72 14.97
C LEU A 408 -2.59 -14.29 13.99
N PRO A 409 -2.26 -13.00 13.91
CA PRO A 409 -1.12 -12.59 13.11
C PRO A 409 0.11 -13.39 13.56
N PRO A 410 0.94 -13.86 12.63
CA PRO A 410 2.13 -14.60 13.00
C PRO A 410 2.93 -13.77 14.00
N PRO A 411 3.50 -14.38 15.04
CA PRO A 411 4.28 -13.68 16.04
C PRO A 411 5.35 -12.87 15.31
N LYS A 412 5.54 -11.61 15.72
CA LYS A 412 6.62 -10.77 15.17
C LYS A 412 7.90 -11.59 15.19
N PRO A 413 8.65 -11.69 14.06
CA PRO A 413 9.93 -12.34 14.07
C PRO A 413 10.75 -11.71 15.20
N LYS A 414 11.20 -12.51 16.14
CA LYS A 414 12.22 -12.07 17.10
C LYS A 414 13.44 -11.80 16.22
N PHE A 415 13.76 -10.53 16.04
CA PHE A 415 15.03 -10.18 15.44
C PHE A 415 16.11 -10.76 16.39
N ALA A 416 16.79 -11.79 15.96
CA ALA A 416 18.03 -12.18 16.61
C ALA A 416 18.95 -10.96 16.50
N ASP A 417 19.53 -10.56 17.61
CA ASP A 417 20.50 -9.49 17.65
C ASP A 417 21.57 -9.76 16.60
N VAL A 418 21.57 -8.97 15.52
CA VAL A 418 22.61 -9.04 14.50
C VAL A 418 23.78 -8.28 15.08
N GLU A 419 24.79 -9.01 15.54
CA GLU A 419 26.10 -8.42 15.85
C GLU A 419 26.64 -7.77 14.56
N VAL A 420 26.60 -6.45 14.51
CA VAL A 420 27.30 -5.67 13.48
C VAL A 420 28.78 -5.69 13.85
N ARG A 421 29.54 -6.57 13.24
CA ARG A 421 31.00 -6.49 13.27
C ARG A 421 31.43 -5.37 12.33
N GLU A 422 31.77 -4.23 12.88
CA GLU A 422 32.54 -3.23 12.17
C GLU A 422 33.94 -3.76 11.90
N HIS A 423 34.28 -3.91 10.64
CA HIS A 423 35.66 -4.17 10.23
C HIS A 423 36.45 -2.86 10.35
N ASN A 424 37.12 -2.67 11.45
CA ASN A 424 38.10 -1.59 11.61
C ASN A 424 39.47 -2.16 11.21
N ASP A 425 40.04 -1.63 10.17
CA ASP A 425 41.33 -2.01 9.57
C ASP A 425 42.51 -1.48 10.38
N LYS A 426 42.50 -1.69 11.71
CA LYS A 426 43.67 -1.61 12.60
C LYS A 426 43.41 -2.51 13.79
N GLY A 427 44.22 -3.61 13.87
CA GLY A 427 44.12 -4.66 14.85
C GLY A 427 44.02 -4.16 16.29
N ASN A 428 42.84 -4.21 16.82
CA ASN A 428 42.55 -4.51 18.22
C ASN A 428 41.04 -4.78 18.35
N ALA A 429 40.67 -5.94 18.86
CA ALA A 429 39.28 -6.33 19.02
C ALA A 429 38.78 -5.92 20.40
N ASP A 430 38.11 -4.78 20.50
CA ASP A 430 37.32 -4.44 21.68
C ASP A 430 35.83 -4.47 21.31
N SER A 431 35.10 -5.37 21.93
CA SER A 431 33.68 -5.59 21.74
C SER A 431 32.86 -4.55 22.54
N VAL A 432 32.31 -3.56 21.88
CA VAL A 432 31.33 -2.63 22.48
C VAL A 432 29.92 -3.16 22.20
N LYS A 433 29.26 -3.65 23.25
CA LYS A 433 27.83 -3.99 23.22
C LYS A 433 26.97 -2.73 23.26
N THR A 434 26.47 -2.27 22.13
CA THR A 434 25.47 -1.20 22.09
C THR A 434 24.08 -1.83 22.13
N LYS A 435 23.39 -1.70 23.26
CA LYS A 435 21.95 -2.00 23.38
C LYS A 435 21.17 -0.96 22.60
N VAL A 436 20.55 -1.33 21.51
CA VAL A 436 19.59 -0.47 20.81
C VAL A 436 18.26 -0.54 21.58
N ASP A 437 17.86 0.60 22.17
CA ASP A 437 16.60 0.74 22.90
C ASP A 437 15.41 0.55 21.93
N PRO A 438 14.51 -0.40 22.17
CA PRO A 438 13.30 -0.60 21.34
C PRO A 438 12.36 0.62 21.31
N ARG A 439 12.57 1.62 22.17
CA ARG A 439 11.77 2.85 22.20
C ARG A 439 12.13 3.84 21.10
N ALA A 440 13.26 3.71 20.43
CA ALA A 440 13.65 4.59 19.31
C ALA A 440 12.70 4.45 18.09
N ALA A 441 12.06 3.30 17.91
CA ALA A 441 11.06 3.10 16.86
C ALA A 441 9.69 3.76 17.19
N VAL A 442 9.43 4.08 18.46
CA VAL A 442 8.18 4.70 18.92
C VAL A 442 8.29 6.23 18.98
N ALA A 443 9.51 6.78 19.07
CA ALA A 443 9.73 8.23 19.12
C ALA A 443 9.33 8.98 17.82
N TYR A 444 9.12 8.25 16.72
CA TYR A 444 8.67 8.84 15.45
C TYR A 444 7.19 9.27 15.44
N ALA A 445 6.41 8.87 16.47
CA ALA A 445 4.99 9.23 16.59
C ALA A 445 4.70 10.36 17.61
N ARG A 446 5.70 10.83 18.37
CA ARG A 446 5.46 11.79 19.47
C ARG A 446 6.01 13.21 19.25
N GLY A 447 6.43 13.58 18.06
CA GLY A 447 7.00 14.89 17.74
C GLY A 447 6.03 15.93 17.23
N ALA A 448 4.81 16.04 17.76
CA ALA A 448 3.91 17.15 17.45
C ALA A 448 2.94 17.41 18.61
N THR A 449 3.45 17.86 19.75
CA THR A 449 2.63 18.58 20.72
C THR A 449 3.27 19.93 20.97
N GLY A 450 2.49 20.96 20.67
CA GLY A 450 2.91 22.34 20.63
C GLY A 450 3.37 22.88 21.97
N THR A 451 4.35 23.72 21.87
CA THR A 451 4.64 24.73 22.89
C THR A 451 4.15 26.09 22.37
N ARG A 452 3.11 26.58 23.01
CA ARG A 452 2.55 27.91 22.83
C ARG A 452 3.58 28.90 23.36
N ILE A 453 4.11 29.78 22.49
CA ILE A 453 4.87 30.96 22.91
C ILE A 453 4.08 32.18 22.43
N ASP A 454 3.51 32.88 23.40
CA ASP A 454 2.94 34.22 23.23
C ASP A 454 4.06 35.21 22.90
N SER A 455 3.96 35.88 21.77
CA SER A 455 4.68 37.11 21.51
C SER A 455 3.84 38.08 20.68
N LYS A 456 3.65 39.25 21.29
CA LYS A 456 2.97 40.46 20.86
C LYS A 456 3.54 41.01 19.53
N PRO A 457 2.74 41.63 18.66
CA PRO A 457 3.22 42.17 17.39
C PRO A 457 3.94 43.52 17.58
N SER A 458 5.08 43.62 16.95
CA SER A 458 5.78 44.90 16.71
C SER A 458 5.54 45.36 15.29
N SER A 459 5.10 46.60 15.15
CA SER A 459 4.82 47.34 13.93
C SER A 459 6.10 47.71 13.20
N ALA A 460 6.23 47.39 11.90
CA ALA A 460 7.12 48.11 10.99
C ALA A 460 6.62 48.03 9.54
N SER A 461 6.25 49.16 9.06
CA SER A 461 6.21 49.76 7.72
C SER A 461 6.47 48.91 6.46
N ALA A 462 5.54 49.03 5.52
CA ALA A 462 5.58 48.59 4.13
C ALA A 462 6.54 49.46 3.27
N PRO A 463 7.17 48.87 2.25
CA PRO A 463 7.68 49.65 1.12
C PRO A 463 6.77 49.55 -0.12
N ARG A 464 6.77 50.67 -0.83
CA ARG A 464 5.98 51.10 -1.98
C ARG A 464 6.04 50.15 -3.18
N SER A 465 4.90 50.07 -3.85
CA SER A 465 4.66 49.51 -5.18
C SER A 465 5.31 50.34 -6.29
N VAL A 466 5.92 49.67 -7.27
CA VAL A 466 6.29 50.22 -8.58
C VAL A 466 5.46 49.48 -9.66
N PRO A 467 4.84 50.17 -10.61
CA PRO A 467 3.99 49.53 -11.63
C PRO A 467 4.82 49.07 -12.83
N VAL A 468 4.59 47.85 -13.27
CA VAL A 468 5.08 47.33 -14.55
C VAL A 468 3.92 47.17 -15.54
N SER A 469 4.10 47.83 -16.68
CA SER A 469 3.15 47.97 -17.77
C SER A 469 2.94 46.67 -18.54
N LYS A 470 1.69 46.58 -19.09
CA LYS A 470 1.17 45.59 -20.03
C LYS A 470 1.98 45.53 -21.33
N GLN A 471 2.22 44.30 -21.83
CA GLN A 471 1.93 43.93 -23.22
C GLN A 471 1.96 42.41 -23.37
N VAL A 472 0.77 41.81 -23.54
CA VAL A 472 0.59 40.43 -23.97
C VAL A 472 0.18 40.47 -25.45
N LYS A 473 0.99 39.92 -26.33
CA LYS A 473 0.58 39.62 -27.72
C LYS A 473 -0.11 38.25 -27.74
N GLN A 474 -1.37 38.23 -28.09
CA GLN A 474 -2.11 37.05 -28.52
C GLN A 474 -1.53 36.56 -29.86
N VAL A 475 -1.23 35.28 -29.94
CA VAL A 475 -1.01 34.57 -31.20
C VAL A 475 -2.20 33.64 -31.41
N GLU A 476 -2.98 33.98 -32.41
CA GLU A 476 -4.14 33.24 -32.92
C GLU A 476 -3.64 32.08 -33.80
N TYR A 477 -4.02 30.83 -33.45
CA TYR A 477 -3.76 29.66 -34.29
C TYR A 477 -4.98 29.37 -35.18
N GLN A 478 -4.83 29.63 -36.49
CA GLN A 478 -5.80 29.25 -37.51
C GLN A 478 -5.73 27.73 -37.77
N SER A 479 -6.86 27.07 -37.62
CA SER A 479 -7.09 25.68 -38.03
C SER A 479 -7.21 25.59 -39.56
N ARG A 480 -6.30 24.92 -40.23
CA ARG A 480 -6.46 24.43 -41.60
C ARG A 480 -6.92 22.98 -41.57
N GLY A 481 -8.12 22.75 -42.14
CA GLY A 481 -8.70 21.44 -42.34
C GLY A 481 -7.87 20.60 -43.35
N ILE A 482 -7.72 19.35 -43.02
CA ILE A 482 -7.28 18.31 -43.95
C ILE A 482 -8.35 17.24 -43.99
N THR A 483 -8.97 17.09 -45.15
CA THR A 483 -9.93 16.06 -45.51
C THR A 483 -9.31 14.69 -45.57
N ALA A 484 -10.01 13.68 -45.03
CA ALA A 484 -9.64 12.26 -45.12
C ALA A 484 -9.90 11.72 -46.56
N PRO A 485 -9.06 10.82 -47.06
CA PRO A 485 -9.40 10.05 -48.26
C PRO A 485 -10.14 8.76 -47.88
N SER A 486 -11.25 8.55 -48.57
CA SER A 486 -12.03 7.31 -48.60
C SER A 486 -11.24 6.20 -49.28
N TYR A 487 -11.15 5.00 -48.69
CA TYR A 487 -10.69 3.80 -49.38
C TYR A 487 -11.82 2.79 -49.51
N GLY A 488 -12.00 2.38 -50.78
CA GLY A 488 -13.02 1.46 -51.23
C GLY A 488 -12.78 0.01 -50.83
N LYS A 489 -13.87 -0.73 -50.84
CA LYS A 489 -13.97 -2.19 -50.71
C LYS A 489 -13.19 -2.90 -51.84
N ASN A 490 -12.33 -3.87 -51.51
CA ASN A 490 -12.21 -5.05 -52.35
C ASN A 490 -11.72 -6.30 -51.61
N SER A 491 -12.44 -7.32 -51.86
CA SER A 491 -12.41 -8.77 -51.73
C SER A 491 -11.10 -9.53 -51.62
N GLY A 492 -11.01 -10.53 -50.71
CA GLY A 492 -10.56 -11.87 -51.08
C GLY A 492 -9.29 -12.44 -50.51
N ARG A 493 -9.44 -13.34 -49.48
CA ARG A 493 -8.62 -14.56 -49.20
C ARG A 493 -7.20 -14.43 -48.58
N PRO A 494 -6.69 -15.47 -47.87
CA PRO A 494 -7.33 -16.46 -46.96
C PRO A 494 -6.75 -16.46 -45.53
N MET A 495 -7.48 -16.98 -44.55
CA MET A 495 -7.06 -17.21 -43.17
C MET A 495 -5.92 -18.21 -43.05
N ILE A 496 -4.84 -17.82 -42.39
CA ILE A 496 -3.89 -18.73 -41.76
C ILE A 496 -4.26 -18.77 -40.27
N ARG A 497 -4.78 -19.90 -39.82
CA ARG A 497 -4.97 -20.22 -38.40
C ARG A 497 -3.59 -20.48 -37.79
N LEU A 498 -3.11 -19.54 -36.97
CA LEU A 498 -2.06 -19.83 -35.99
C LEU A 498 -2.73 -20.12 -34.67
N GLY A 499 -2.50 -21.33 -34.17
CA GLY A 499 -3.07 -21.83 -32.94
C GLY A 499 -2.67 -20.98 -31.74
N THR A 500 -3.67 -20.58 -30.98
CA THR A 500 -3.49 -19.99 -29.66
C THR A 500 -3.08 -21.07 -28.66
N PRO A 501 -1.96 -20.92 -27.92
CA PRO A 501 -1.72 -21.75 -26.74
C PRO A 501 -2.70 -21.31 -25.66
N GLY A 502 -3.54 -22.23 -25.23
CA GLY A 502 -4.45 -22.04 -24.10
C GLY A 502 -3.67 -21.69 -22.83
N TRP A 503 -3.98 -20.54 -22.27
CA TRP A 503 -3.50 -20.11 -20.96
C TRP A 503 -4.59 -20.44 -19.93
N SER A 504 -4.42 -21.54 -19.21
CA SER A 504 -5.25 -21.86 -18.04
C SER A 504 -4.86 -20.91 -16.89
N SER A 505 -5.82 -20.07 -16.50
CA SER A 505 -5.72 -19.19 -15.33
C SER A 505 -6.08 -19.99 -14.07
N SER A 506 -5.13 -20.61 -13.41
CA SER A 506 -5.31 -21.11 -12.05
C SER A 506 -3.96 -21.10 -11.33
N ASN A 507 -3.80 -20.12 -10.41
CA ASN A 507 -2.91 -20.13 -9.23
C ASN A 507 -2.46 -18.71 -8.84
N TRP A 508 -3.41 -17.92 -8.31
CA TRP A 508 -3.14 -16.65 -7.64
C TRP A 508 -3.69 -16.68 -6.21
N VAL A 509 -3.29 -17.67 -5.40
CA VAL A 509 -3.47 -17.59 -3.94
C VAL A 509 -2.47 -18.53 -3.27
N ARG A 510 -1.48 -17.98 -2.62
CA ARG A 510 -1.04 -18.39 -1.27
C ARG A 510 -0.05 -17.35 -0.74
#